data_d5e85dd19889e19a6f4e423a1b4a7335
#
_entry.id   d5e85dd19889e19a6f4e423a1b4a7335
#
_cell.length_a   1.000
_cell.length_b   1.000
_cell.length_c   1.000
_cell.angle_alpha   90.00
_cell.angle_beta   90.00
_cell.angle_gamma   90.00
#
_symmetry.space_group_name_H-M   'P 1'
#
loop_
_entity.id
_entity.type
_entity.pdbx_description
1 polymer ?
#
loop_
_entity_poly.entity_id
_entity_poly.type
_entity_poly.pdbx_seq_one_letter_code
_entity_poly.pdbx_strand_id
1 'polypeptide(L)'
;SFGHFRREDYLPAARELLSSVGEAHSAYNSTLILRKHGVNAVFVDLSGWKGQETGSMEETIHHHIDGLDFATCMPIVTGYAKCAEGVMAKFDRGYSEITFSKLAVVTQAREGIIHKEFHLSTGDPKLIGQDKVRTIGHTNFDIADQLADMAMEAIHPKASKAMELNNIPIRVANAFDPGSPGTLISRNYVSPT
;
A
#
# COMPACT_ATOMS: atom_id res chain seq x y z
N SER A 1 39.89 17.41 7.67
CA SER A 1 39.67 17.20 6.25
C SER A 1 38.17 17.14 6.02
N PHE A 2 37.61 18.19 5.41
CA PHE A 2 36.23 18.19 4.94
C PHE A 2 36.17 17.20 3.78
N GLY A 3 35.56 16.03 4.00
CA GLY A 3 35.33 15.04 2.97
C GLY A 3 34.56 15.70 1.82
N HIS A 4 35.03 15.50 0.61
CA HIS A 4 34.30 15.89 -0.60
C HIS A 4 33.02 15.06 -0.66
N PHE A 5 31.96 15.60 -0.10
CA PHE A 5 30.63 15.08 -0.33
C PHE A 5 30.31 15.31 -1.80
N ARG A 6 30.22 14.24 -2.58
CA ARG A 6 29.88 14.35 -3.99
C ARG A 6 28.40 14.76 -4.10
N ARG A 7 28.11 15.72 -4.94
CA ARG A 7 26.75 16.20 -5.23
C ARG A 7 25.82 15.06 -5.65
N GLU A 8 26.40 14.03 -6.23
CA GLU A 8 25.73 12.79 -6.68
C GLU A 8 25.15 11.94 -5.53
N ASP A 9 25.72 12.04 -4.31
CA ASP A 9 25.25 11.27 -3.15
C ASP A 9 24.03 11.93 -2.46
N TYR A 10 23.88 13.24 -2.60
CA TYR A 10 22.78 13.98 -1.95
C TYR A 10 21.49 14.01 -2.75
N LEU A 11 21.55 13.97 -4.08
CA LEU A 11 20.37 14.05 -4.91
C LEU A 11 19.42 12.86 -4.70
N PRO A 12 19.89 11.59 -4.65
CA PRO A 12 19.04 10.46 -4.32
C PRO A 12 18.43 10.57 -2.91
N ALA A 13 19.23 10.93 -1.90
CA ALA A 13 18.76 11.10 -0.53
C ALA A 13 17.71 12.23 -0.41
N ALA A 14 17.92 13.34 -1.09
CA ALA A 14 16.96 14.44 -1.13
C ALA A 14 15.66 14.03 -1.85
N ARG A 15 15.75 13.28 -2.94
CA ARG A 15 14.59 12.74 -3.67
C ARG A 15 13.79 11.78 -2.79
N GLU A 16 14.46 10.87 -2.11
CA GLU A 16 13.83 9.94 -1.14
C GLU A 16 13.09 10.71 -0.05
N LEU A 17 13.76 11.69 0.55
CA LEU A 17 13.17 12.53 1.59
C LEU A 17 11.93 13.27 1.09
N LEU A 18 12.03 13.96 -0.04
CA LEU A 18 10.92 14.73 -0.61
C LEU A 18 9.73 13.83 -0.99
N SER A 19 10.00 12.62 -1.47
CA SER A 19 8.95 11.64 -1.81
C SER A 19 8.18 11.18 -0.59
N SER A 20 8.82 11.10 0.58
CA SER A 20 8.18 10.68 1.84
C SER A 20 7.28 11.74 2.47
N VAL A 21 7.50 13.05 2.18
CA VAL A 21 6.81 14.17 2.86
C VAL A 21 5.30 14.08 2.74
N GLY A 22 4.79 13.87 1.53
CA GLY A 22 3.36 13.86 1.28
C GLY A 22 2.64 12.75 2.05
N GLU A 23 3.21 11.56 2.07
CA GLU A 23 2.63 10.41 2.76
C GLU A 23 2.75 10.50 4.28
N ALA A 24 3.88 10.99 4.80
CA ALA A 24 4.05 11.25 6.22
C ALA A 24 3.04 12.31 6.72
N HIS A 25 2.87 13.39 5.96
CA HIS A 25 1.89 14.44 6.27
C HIS A 25 0.46 13.92 6.20
N SER A 26 0.12 13.12 5.19
CA SER A 26 -1.21 12.51 5.05
C SER A 26 -1.52 11.58 6.22
N ALA A 27 -0.61 10.68 6.58
CA ALA A 27 -0.77 9.76 7.71
C ALA A 27 -0.90 10.50 9.05
N TYR A 28 -0.09 11.55 9.26
CA TYR A 28 -0.17 12.37 10.46
C TYR A 28 -1.52 13.09 10.59
N ASN A 29 -1.97 13.76 9.52
CA ASN A 29 -3.26 14.44 9.52
C ASN A 29 -4.43 13.48 9.68
N SER A 30 -4.38 12.32 9.04
CA SER A 30 -5.40 11.26 9.21
C SER A 30 -5.46 10.81 10.66
N THR A 31 -4.32 10.65 11.32
CA THR A 31 -4.26 10.32 12.76
C THR A 31 -4.95 11.38 13.62
N LEU A 32 -4.70 12.67 13.36
CA LEU A 32 -5.31 13.77 14.11
C LEU A 32 -6.83 13.81 13.90
N ILE A 33 -7.29 13.63 12.66
CA ILE A 33 -8.72 13.60 12.32
C ILE A 33 -9.41 12.44 13.04
N LEU A 34 -8.85 11.24 12.96
CA LEU A 34 -9.41 10.06 13.62
C LEU A 34 -9.50 10.23 15.14
N ARG A 35 -8.45 10.78 15.76
CA ARG A 35 -8.46 11.10 17.21
C ARG A 35 -9.55 12.10 17.56
N LYS A 36 -9.77 13.12 16.73
CA LYS A 36 -10.86 14.09 16.91
C LYS A 36 -12.24 13.42 16.87
N HIS A 37 -12.36 12.31 16.13
CA HIS A 37 -13.59 11.52 16.08
C HIS A 37 -13.64 10.37 17.10
N GLY A 38 -12.78 10.38 18.12
CA GLY A 38 -12.79 9.42 19.21
C GLY A 38 -12.13 8.08 18.91
N VAL A 39 -11.45 7.96 17.77
CA VAL A 39 -10.69 6.75 17.43
C VAL A 39 -9.31 6.79 18.11
N ASN A 40 -8.92 5.72 18.80
CA ASN A 40 -7.57 5.60 19.36
C ASN A 40 -6.54 5.34 18.25
N ALA A 41 -6.28 6.36 17.43
CA ALA A 41 -5.35 6.27 16.30
C ALA A 41 -3.91 6.54 16.76
N VAL A 42 -2.96 5.74 16.27
CA VAL A 42 -1.52 5.86 16.56
C VAL A 42 -0.78 6.15 15.25
N PHE A 43 -0.07 7.28 15.21
CA PHE A 43 0.79 7.61 14.07
C PHE A 43 2.04 6.74 14.10
N VAL A 44 2.28 6.01 13.01
CA VAL A 44 3.45 5.15 12.81
C VAL A 44 4.25 5.70 11.63
N ASP A 45 5.41 6.28 11.93
CA ASP A 45 6.27 6.93 10.96
C ASP A 45 7.39 6.00 10.51
N LEU A 46 7.25 5.42 9.32
CA LEU A 46 8.28 4.60 8.68
C LEU A 46 9.20 5.44 7.76
N SER A 47 8.96 6.74 7.63
CA SER A 47 9.70 7.60 6.70
C SER A 47 11.17 7.84 7.09
N GLY A 48 11.53 7.50 8.33
CA GLY A 48 12.89 7.65 8.84
C GLY A 48 13.32 9.09 9.11
N TRP A 49 12.38 10.02 9.26
CA TRP A 49 12.69 11.43 9.56
C TRP A 49 13.34 11.64 10.92
N LYS A 50 13.02 10.77 11.89
CA LYS A 50 13.47 10.87 13.26
C LYS A 50 14.65 9.99 13.61
N GLY A 51 15.15 9.19 12.68
CA GLY A 51 16.23 8.26 12.93
C GLY A 51 16.93 7.80 11.66
N GLN A 52 18.04 7.07 11.82
CA GLN A 52 18.67 6.35 10.74
C GLN A 52 18.10 4.93 10.72
N GLU A 53 17.11 4.71 9.89
CA GLU A 53 16.64 3.36 9.60
C GLU A 53 17.70 2.65 8.76
N THR A 54 18.32 1.62 9.31
CA THR A 54 19.42 0.85 8.67
C THR A 54 19.00 -0.58 8.34
N GLY A 55 17.84 -1.00 8.81
CA GLY A 55 17.29 -2.34 8.60
C GLY A 55 16.56 -2.50 7.26
N SER A 56 16.22 -3.74 6.94
CA SER A 56 15.28 -4.06 5.86
C SER A 56 13.91 -3.43 6.12
N MET A 57 13.06 -3.37 5.09
CA MET A 57 11.70 -2.85 5.26
C MET A 57 10.91 -3.66 6.30
N GLU A 58 11.09 -4.98 6.35
CA GLU A 58 10.42 -5.85 7.32
C GLU A 58 10.88 -5.55 8.75
N GLU A 59 12.19 -5.42 8.97
CA GLU A 59 12.74 -5.04 10.28
C GLU A 59 12.27 -3.66 10.72
N THR A 60 12.23 -2.69 9.81
CA THR A 60 11.70 -1.35 10.08
C THR A 60 10.22 -1.42 10.48
N ILE A 61 9.40 -2.20 9.77
CA ILE A 61 7.99 -2.38 10.12
C ILE A 61 7.88 -3.00 11.52
N HIS A 62 8.55 -4.13 11.76
CA HIS A 62 8.53 -4.80 13.08
C HIS A 62 8.91 -3.85 14.21
N HIS A 63 10.02 -3.11 14.04
CA HIS A 63 10.48 -2.17 15.06
C HIS A 63 9.41 -1.14 15.48
N HIS A 64 8.54 -0.71 14.55
CA HIS A 64 7.54 0.32 14.80
C HIS A 64 6.17 -0.22 15.21
N ILE A 65 5.85 -1.48 14.86
CA ILE A 65 4.53 -2.04 15.15
C ILE A 65 4.55 -3.10 16.27
N ASP A 66 5.70 -3.71 16.54
CA ASP A 66 5.82 -4.67 17.64
C ASP A 66 5.53 -3.96 18.98
N GLY A 67 4.59 -4.47 19.72
CA GLY A 67 4.12 -3.85 20.95
C GLY A 67 2.88 -2.96 20.82
N LEU A 68 2.36 -2.74 19.60
CA LEU A 68 1.03 -2.14 19.40
C LEU A 68 -0.06 -3.20 19.60
N ASP A 69 -1.03 -2.89 20.44
CA ASP A 69 -2.22 -3.71 20.58
C ASP A 69 -3.30 -3.29 19.59
N PHE A 70 -3.40 -4.02 18.49
CA PHE A 70 -4.36 -3.75 17.41
C PHE A 70 -5.83 -3.94 17.84
N ALA A 71 -6.10 -4.55 19.00
CA ALA A 71 -7.44 -4.62 19.54
C ALA A 71 -7.89 -3.31 20.17
N THR A 72 -6.95 -2.49 20.61
CA THR A 72 -7.22 -1.25 21.35
C THR A 72 -6.82 0.01 20.58
N CYS A 73 -5.96 -0.09 19.56
CA CYS A 73 -5.52 1.06 18.77
C CYS A 73 -5.60 0.79 17.27
N MET A 74 -5.70 1.88 16.50
CA MET A 74 -5.63 1.88 15.05
C MET A 74 -4.33 2.53 14.60
N PRO A 75 -3.31 1.77 14.16
CA PRO A 75 -2.10 2.36 13.58
C PRO A 75 -2.40 3.02 12.24
N ILE A 76 -1.92 4.24 12.08
CA ILE A 76 -1.93 4.98 10.82
C ILE A 76 -0.49 5.08 10.35
N VAL A 77 -0.15 4.28 9.37
CA VAL A 77 1.23 4.07 8.94
C VAL A 77 1.52 4.88 7.68
N THR A 78 2.72 5.43 7.58
CA THR A 78 3.16 6.10 6.34
C THR A 78 3.29 5.08 5.21
N GLY A 79 2.84 5.44 4.00
CA GLY A 79 2.99 4.56 2.84
C GLY A 79 4.44 4.45 2.38
N TYR A 80 5.22 5.53 2.53
CA TYR A 80 6.66 5.48 2.33
C TYR A 80 7.35 4.89 3.57
N ALA A 81 8.20 3.88 3.36
CA ALA A 81 9.05 3.29 4.40
C ALA A 81 10.53 3.42 3.99
N LYS A 82 11.33 4.08 4.82
CA LYS A 82 12.78 4.12 4.64
C LYS A 82 13.38 2.77 5.03
N CYS A 83 14.20 2.23 4.19
CA CYS A 83 14.89 0.96 4.42
C CYS A 83 16.29 0.96 3.80
N ALA A 84 17.14 0.03 4.23
CA ALA A 84 18.52 -0.08 3.76
C ALA A 84 18.64 -0.24 2.23
N GLU A 85 17.67 -0.89 1.61
CA GLU A 85 17.66 -1.15 0.17
C GLU A 85 17.35 0.09 -0.69
N GLY A 86 16.84 1.16 -0.09
CA GLY A 86 16.37 2.36 -0.80
C GLY A 86 15.08 2.10 -1.61
N VAL A 87 13.96 2.64 -1.17
CA VAL A 87 12.64 2.34 -1.78
C VAL A 87 12.55 2.88 -3.19
N MET A 88 12.99 4.13 -3.40
CA MET A 88 12.94 4.78 -4.72
C MET A 88 13.92 4.18 -5.73
N ALA A 89 15.05 3.65 -5.27
CA ALA A 89 16.02 2.98 -6.13
C ALA A 89 15.52 1.61 -6.60
N LYS A 90 14.70 0.94 -5.79
CA LYS A 90 14.21 -0.42 -6.04
C LYS A 90 12.83 -0.47 -6.68
N PHE A 91 12.01 0.54 -6.40
CA PHE A 91 10.63 0.63 -6.89
C PHE A 91 10.42 2.02 -7.51
N ASP A 92 10.32 2.07 -8.82
CA ASP A 92 10.07 3.31 -9.54
C ASP A 92 8.70 3.92 -9.19
N ARG A 93 7.72 3.06 -8.91
CA ARG A 93 6.36 3.41 -8.48
C ARG A 93 5.78 2.30 -7.58
N GLY A 94 4.65 2.58 -6.93
CA GLY A 94 3.91 1.58 -6.15
C GLY A 94 4.55 1.23 -4.81
N TYR A 95 5.48 2.03 -4.30
CA TYR A 95 6.16 1.77 -3.03
C TYR A 95 5.19 1.76 -1.84
N SER A 96 4.13 2.57 -1.84
CA SER A 96 3.09 2.53 -0.80
C SER A 96 2.34 1.20 -0.79
N GLU A 97 2.10 0.63 -1.96
CA GLU A 97 1.48 -0.69 -2.09
C GLU A 97 2.42 -1.81 -1.63
N ILE A 98 3.73 -1.64 -1.80
CA ILE A 98 4.74 -2.55 -1.24
C ILE A 98 4.72 -2.48 0.30
N THR A 99 4.73 -1.28 0.88
CA THR A 99 4.62 -1.10 2.34
C THR A 99 3.32 -1.72 2.87
N PHE A 100 2.20 -1.47 2.19
CA PHE A 100 0.91 -2.07 2.49
C PHE A 100 0.97 -3.61 2.52
N SER A 101 1.52 -4.22 1.47
CA SER A 101 1.61 -5.68 1.40
C SER A 101 2.54 -6.26 2.47
N LYS A 102 3.65 -5.60 2.75
CA LYS A 102 4.58 -6.00 3.82
C LYS A 102 3.93 -5.90 5.20
N LEU A 103 3.21 -4.81 5.47
CA LEU A 103 2.42 -4.66 6.69
C LEU A 103 1.39 -5.78 6.83
N ALA A 104 0.65 -6.09 5.77
CA ALA A 104 -0.34 -7.16 5.79
C ALA A 104 0.30 -8.53 6.10
N VAL A 105 1.46 -8.82 5.52
CA VAL A 105 2.19 -10.07 5.76
C VAL A 105 2.72 -10.13 7.20
N VAL A 106 3.39 -9.08 7.66
CA VAL A 106 3.98 -9.03 9.01
C VAL A 106 2.91 -9.13 10.10
N THR A 107 1.77 -8.48 9.91
CA THR A 107 0.65 -8.52 10.86
C THR A 107 -0.25 -9.73 10.70
N GLN A 108 0.01 -10.59 9.72
CA GLN A 108 -0.85 -11.71 9.36
C GLN A 108 -2.31 -11.25 9.15
N ALA A 109 -2.48 -10.17 8.40
CA ALA A 109 -3.78 -9.56 8.19
C ALA A 109 -4.77 -10.56 7.58
N ARG A 110 -6.02 -10.49 8.04
CA ARG A 110 -7.09 -11.34 7.49
C ARG A 110 -7.45 -10.97 6.06
N GLU A 111 -7.31 -9.69 5.70
CA GLU A 111 -7.62 -9.13 4.39
C GLU A 111 -6.86 -7.81 4.23
N GLY A 112 -6.42 -7.49 3.02
CA GLY A 112 -5.93 -6.16 2.65
C GLY A 112 -6.98 -5.42 1.84
N ILE A 113 -7.31 -4.18 2.21
CA ILE A 113 -8.31 -3.37 1.48
C ILE A 113 -7.63 -2.18 0.84
N ILE A 114 -7.78 -2.04 -0.48
CA ILE A 114 -7.28 -0.89 -1.25
C ILE A 114 -8.47 -0.08 -1.74
N HIS A 115 -8.48 1.20 -1.42
CA HIS A 115 -9.48 2.15 -1.93
C HIS A 115 -8.97 2.81 -3.20
N LYS A 116 -9.75 2.69 -4.28
CA LYS A 116 -9.53 3.35 -5.57
C LYS A 116 -10.70 4.31 -5.85
N GLU A 117 -10.59 5.09 -6.92
CA GLU A 117 -11.64 6.04 -7.32
C GLU A 117 -12.79 5.39 -8.12
N PHE A 118 -12.62 4.13 -8.50
CA PHE A 118 -13.60 3.36 -9.27
C PHE A 118 -13.53 1.88 -8.91
N HIS A 119 -14.55 1.14 -9.33
CA HIS A 119 -14.58 -0.30 -9.20
C HIS A 119 -13.63 -0.97 -10.22
N LEU A 120 -13.05 -2.09 -9.84
CA LEU A 120 -12.42 -2.98 -10.82
C LEU A 120 -13.51 -3.53 -11.73
N SER A 121 -13.37 -3.35 -13.03
CA SER A 121 -14.40 -3.65 -14.03
C SER A 121 -13.84 -4.43 -15.22
N THR A 122 -14.74 -5.01 -16.01
CA THR A 122 -14.40 -5.82 -17.18
C THR A 122 -13.81 -5.02 -18.36
N GLY A 123 -13.70 -3.71 -18.23
CA GLY A 123 -13.12 -2.81 -19.21
C GLY A 123 -13.04 -1.38 -18.66
N ASP A 124 -12.32 -0.50 -19.35
CA ASP A 124 -12.25 0.91 -18.97
C ASP A 124 -13.56 1.63 -19.31
N PRO A 125 -14.36 2.08 -18.32
CA PRO A 125 -15.62 2.77 -18.56
C PRO A 125 -15.45 4.09 -19.34
N LYS A 126 -14.26 4.69 -19.28
CA LYS A 126 -13.96 5.92 -20.04
C LYS A 126 -13.78 5.66 -21.53
N LEU A 127 -13.36 4.45 -21.92
CA LEU A 127 -13.12 4.07 -23.30
C LEU A 127 -14.35 3.45 -23.95
N ILE A 128 -15.07 2.57 -23.24
CA ILE A 128 -16.16 1.78 -23.83
C ILE A 128 -17.55 2.14 -23.34
N GLY A 129 -17.68 3.05 -22.37
CA GLY A 129 -18.94 3.48 -21.76
C GLY A 129 -19.30 2.70 -20.50
N GLN A 130 -19.91 3.38 -19.52
CA GLN A 130 -20.28 2.80 -18.23
C GLN A 130 -21.36 1.70 -18.34
N ASP A 131 -22.24 1.80 -19.33
CA ASP A 131 -23.30 0.83 -19.63
C ASP A 131 -22.79 -0.51 -20.17
N LYS A 132 -21.55 -0.53 -20.68
CA LYS A 132 -20.91 -1.71 -21.26
C LYS A 132 -19.94 -2.43 -20.35
N VAL A 133 -19.58 -1.83 -19.22
CA VAL A 133 -18.70 -2.45 -18.22
C VAL A 133 -19.48 -3.08 -17.08
N ARG A 134 -18.96 -4.15 -16.55
CA ARG A 134 -19.49 -4.80 -15.35
C ARG A 134 -18.44 -4.77 -14.25
N THR A 135 -18.85 -4.46 -13.04
CA THR A 135 -17.97 -4.57 -11.87
C THR A 135 -17.63 -6.05 -11.65
N ILE A 136 -16.36 -6.32 -11.45
CA ILE A 136 -15.88 -7.65 -11.08
C ILE A 136 -16.09 -7.81 -9.57
N GLY A 137 -16.93 -8.75 -9.15
CA GLY A 137 -17.19 -8.99 -7.74
C GLY A 137 -16.12 -9.85 -7.07
N HIS A 138 -15.61 -10.88 -7.79
CA HIS A 138 -14.60 -11.78 -7.28
C HIS A 138 -13.69 -12.23 -8.41
N THR A 139 -12.39 -12.34 -8.14
CA THR A 139 -11.39 -12.87 -9.08
C THR A 139 -10.24 -13.52 -8.31
N ASN A 140 -9.28 -14.10 -9.03
CA ASN A 140 -8.05 -14.63 -8.47
C ASN A 140 -6.84 -13.76 -8.81
N PHE A 141 -5.69 -14.07 -8.22
CA PHE A 141 -4.46 -13.30 -8.42
C PHE A 141 -3.95 -13.37 -9.86
N ASP A 142 -4.06 -14.52 -10.52
CA ASP A 142 -3.61 -14.69 -11.92
C ASP A 142 -4.40 -13.79 -12.88
N ILE A 143 -5.72 -13.69 -12.71
CA ILE A 143 -6.57 -12.80 -13.52
C ILE A 143 -6.28 -11.34 -13.18
N ALA A 144 -6.08 -11.01 -11.89
CA ALA A 144 -5.74 -9.66 -11.48
C ALA A 144 -4.40 -9.19 -12.07
N ASP A 145 -3.40 -10.06 -12.13
CA ASP A 145 -2.11 -9.79 -12.76
C ASP A 145 -2.26 -9.60 -14.29
N GLN A 146 -3.08 -10.42 -14.97
CA GLN A 146 -3.39 -10.23 -16.39
C GLN A 146 -4.10 -8.90 -16.67
N LEU A 147 -5.02 -8.48 -15.79
CA LEU A 147 -5.67 -7.18 -15.91
C LEU A 147 -4.67 -6.04 -15.70
N ALA A 148 -3.68 -6.20 -14.82
CA ALA A 148 -2.61 -5.23 -14.64
C ALA A 148 -1.75 -5.07 -15.91
N ASP A 149 -1.42 -6.16 -16.58
CA ASP A 149 -0.71 -6.15 -17.86
C ASP A 149 -1.50 -5.41 -18.97
N MET A 150 -2.83 -5.38 -18.85
CA MET A 150 -3.73 -4.64 -19.73
C MET A 150 -3.97 -3.18 -19.28
N ALA A 151 -3.10 -2.62 -18.46
CA ALA A 151 -3.19 -1.28 -17.87
C ALA A 151 -4.40 -1.05 -16.94
N MET A 152 -5.00 -2.11 -16.42
CA MET A 152 -6.07 -2.08 -15.40
C MET A 152 -5.52 -2.48 -14.03
N GLU A 153 -4.37 -1.93 -13.66
CA GLU A 153 -3.65 -2.27 -12.44
C GLU A 153 -4.44 -1.93 -11.18
N ALA A 154 -4.90 -2.94 -10.47
CA ALA A 154 -5.56 -2.78 -9.18
C ALA A 154 -4.55 -2.59 -8.05
N ILE A 155 -3.43 -3.28 -8.12
CA ILE A 155 -2.32 -3.27 -7.16
C ILE A 155 -1.02 -3.60 -7.88
N HIS A 156 0.09 -3.06 -7.40
CA HIS A 156 1.42 -3.34 -7.93
C HIS A 156 1.73 -4.85 -7.90
N PRO A 157 2.24 -5.47 -9.00
CA PRO A 157 2.40 -6.93 -9.10
C PRO A 157 3.22 -7.56 -7.98
N LYS A 158 4.30 -6.89 -7.52
CA LYS A 158 5.11 -7.39 -6.39
C LYS A 158 4.34 -7.41 -5.07
N ALA A 159 3.45 -6.43 -4.85
CA ALA A 159 2.60 -6.38 -3.68
C ALA A 159 1.52 -7.48 -3.74
N SER A 160 0.87 -7.64 -4.90
CA SER A 160 -0.06 -8.71 -5.20
C SER A 160 0.56 -10.08 -4.91
N LYS A 161 1.77 -10.33 -5.43
CA LYS A 161 2.48 -11.60 -5.23
C LYS A 161 2.83 -11.89 -3.77
N ALA A 162 3.21 -10.89 -3.00
CA ALA A 162 3.50 -11.06 -1.57
C ALA A 162 2.24 -11.48 -0.80
N MET A 163 1.10 -10.88 -1.11
CA MET A 163 -0.19 -11.21 -0.49
C MET A 163 -0.66 -12.62 -0.89
N GLU A 164 -0.54 -12.97 -2.18
CA GLU A 164 -0.87 -14.31 -2.69
C GLU A 164 -0.08 -15.40 -1.99
N LEU A 165 1.25 -15.26 -1.89
CA LEU A 165 2.13 -16.25 -1.26
C LEU A 165 1.79 -16.50 0.22
N ASN A 166 1.27 -15.47 0.90
CA ASN A 166 0.85 -15.55 2.29
C ASN A 166 -0.66 -15.85 2.45
N ASN A 167 -1.36 -16.14 1.35
CA ASN A 167 -2.79 -16.42 1.34
C ASN A 167 -3.66 -15.32 1.98
N ILE A 168 -3.26 -14.05 1.80
CA ILE A 168 -3.99 -12.89 2.27
C ILE A 168 -4.81 -12.33 1.10
N PRO A 169 -6.14 -12.35 1.14
CA PRO A 169 -6.97 -11.81 0.08
C PRO A 169 -6.87 -10.28 0.02
N ILE A 170 -7.10 -9.72 -1.16
CA ILE A 170 -7.12 -8.29 -1.40
C ILE A 170 -8.53 -7.88 -1.81
N ARG A 171 -9.05 -6.83 -1.20
CA ARG A 171 -10.29 -6.19 -1.62
C ARG A 171 -10.00 -4.85 -2.28
N VAL A 172 -10.46 -4.68 -3.50
CA VAL A 172 -10.45 -3.39 -4.21
C VAL A 172 -11.81 -2.74 -4.02
N ALA A 173 -11.85 -1.66 -3.26
CA ALA A 173 -13.07 -0.92 -2.93
C ALA A 173 -13.09 0.44 -3.63
N ASN A 174 -14.27 0.91 -4.01
CA ASN A 174 -14.44 2.27 -4.49
C ASN A 174 -14.64 3.22 -3.31
N ALA A 175 -13.74 4.19 -3.15
CA ALA A 175 -13.81 5.18 -2.07
C ALA A 175 -15.06 6.07 -2.13
N PHE A 176 -15.66 6.23 -3.31
CA PHE A 176 -16.88 7.04 -3.54
C PHE A 176 -18.16 6.21 -3.54
N ASP A 177 -18.07 4.89 -3.38
CA ASP A 177 -19.21 3.98 -3.25
C ASP A 177 -19.00 3.00 -2.08
N PRO A 178 -19.09 3.50 -0.84
CA PRO A 178 -18.81 2.69 0.36
C PRO A 178 -19.86 1.60 0.61
N GLY A 179 -21.01 1.66 -0.06
CA GLY A 179 -22.06 0.63 0.01
C GLY A 179 -21.77 -0.60 -0.85
N SER A 180 -20.84 -0.48 -1.79
CA SER A 180 -20.46 -1.60 -2.65
C SER A 180 -19.48 -2.55 -1.95
N PRO A 181 -19.62 -3.88 -2.11
CA PRO A 181 -18.67 -4.85 -1.58
C PRO A 181 -17.30 -4.81 -2.26
N GLY A 182 -17.17 -4.09 -3.39
CA GLY A 182 -15.95 -4.04 -4.20
C GLY A 182 -15.60 -5.39 -4.85
N THR A 183 -14.35 -5.52 -5.26
CA THR A 183 -13.80 -6.73 -5.87
C THR A 183 -12.93 -7.48 -4.87
N LEU A 184 -13.23 -8.74 -4.60
CA LEU A 184 -12.38 -9.62 -3.80
C LEU A 184 -11.41 -10.38 -4.72
N ILE A 185 -10.11 -10.29 -4.46
CA ILE A 185 -9.05 -11.06 -5.13
C ILE A 185 -8.56 -12.11 -4.13
N SER A 186 -8.73 -13.39 -4.45
CA SER A 186 -8.33 -14.48 -3.56
C SER A 186 -7.73 -15.65 -4.33
N ARG A 187 -6.84 -16.39 -3.67
CA ARG A 187 -6.09 -17.50 -4.29
C ARG A 187 -6.98 -18.63 -4.80
N ASN A 188 -8.05 -18.93 -4.08
CA ASN A 188 -8.85 -20.13 -4.32
C ASN A 188 -10.08 -19.89 -5.21
N TYR A 189 -10.21 -18.69 -5.78
CA TYR A 189 -11.34 -18.41 -6.66
C TYR A 189 -11.14 -19.04 -8.04
N VAL A 190 -12.10 -19.83 -8.47
CA VAL A 190 -12.20 -20.36 -9.82
C VAL A 190 -13.40 -19.68 -10.48
N SER A 191 -13.19 -19.03 -11.61
CA SER A 191 -14.29 -18.40 -12.35
C SER A 191 -15.29 -19.48 -12.79
N PRO A 192 -16.59 -19.30 -12.56
CA PRO A 192 -17.58 -20.18 -13.18
C PRO A 192 -17.47 -20.07 -14.69
N THR A 193 -17.32 -21.20 -15.36
CA THR A 193 -17.33 -21.33 -16.83
C THR A 193 -18.72 -21.08 -17.36
#